data_c238bd5c37d1cbddc22239a43ae054eb
#
_entry.id   c238bd5c37d1cbddc22239a43ae054eb
#
_cell.length_a   1.000
_cell.length_b   1.000
_cell.length_c   1.000
_cell.angle_alpha   90.00
_cell.angle_beta   90.00
_cell.angle_gamma   90.00
#
_symmetry.space_group_name_H-M   'P 1'
#
loop_
_entity.id
_entity.type
_entity.pdbx_description
1 polymer ?
#
loop_
_entity_poly.entity_id
_entity_poly.type
_entity_poly.pdbx_seq_one_letter_code
_entity_poly.pdbx_strand_id
1 'polypeptide(L)'
;MSSYYEKILSTGEVKCIDDEIPFEIPQGWEWCRVSSIFQINPKVFAEDDDIAAFIPMEAISAGYGSEFRFYEKRWKEIKSGYTAFEDNDIAFAKITPCFQNRKSAIFKGLPNGIGAGTTELKILRTYGETINRYYVLYFLESPYFIDEATFKGTANQQRIIVGYLENKLFPLPPLSEQNRIIDKIGCVMPIIDKYSKSQETLNKINAELGSNLKKSLLQEAIQGKLVPQIAEEGTAQELLKQIKLEKLNLVKEGKLKMSALTDSFIFKGDDNKYYEQVSNGNVDITEEIPFDLPDSWAWVRFGQYVRMSIGKTPPRGETKYWTNGKYPWVSISDMSDYGTVTTTKESVSEYAKSLFGEISPVGTLIMSFKLTVGRTSLLNTSAYHNEAIISIYPFIDKNCQARNYLFHILPIISNLGDSKDAIKGKTLNSKSLNNLLLPLPPLDEQGRIVAMIKLLFDKLK
;
A
#
# COMPACT_ATOMS: atom_id res chain seq x y z
N MET A 1 22.40 42.70 24.11
CA MET A 1 23.00 41.70 23.20
C MET A 1 24.35 42.28 22.73
N SER A 2 25.41 41.53 22.81
CA SER A 2 26.69 41.94 22.22
C SER A 2 26.64 41.68 20.73
N SER A 3 27.03 42.67 19.93
CA SER A 3 27.08 42.55 18.47
C SER A 3 28.28 41.73 18.00
N TYR A 4 28.09 40.96 16.93
CA TYR A 4 29.14 40.16 16.29
C TYR A 4 29.82 40.94 15.19
N TYR A 5 31.17 40.91 15.18
CA TYR A 5 31.96 41.59 14.19
C TYR A 5 32.96 40.61 13.55
N GLU A 6 33.02 40.62 12.22
CA GLU A 6 34.03 39.92 11.44
C GLU A 6 35.16 40.88 11.10
N LYS A 7 36.41 40.49 11.40
CA LYS A 7 37.62 41.23 11.02
C LYS A 7 38.38 40.53 9.89
N ILE A 8 38.47 41.16 8.77
CA ILE A 8 39.23 40.63 7.62
C ILE A 8 40.70 40.94 7.87
N LEU A 9 41.51 39.93 8.14
CA LEU A 9 42.92 40.12 8.55
C LEU A 9 43.78 40.69 7.45
N SER A 10 43.50 40.42 6.17
CA SER A 10 44.28 40.90 5.03
C SER A 10 44.10 42.42 4.76
N THR A 11 42.91 42.94 5.06
CA THR A 11 42.58 44.36 4.81
C THR A 11 42.47 45.17 6.09
N GLY A 12 42.31 44.51 7.24
CA GLY A 12 42.04 45.16 8.54
C GLY A 12 40.58 45.68 8.67
N GLU A 13 39.73 45.42 7.67
CA GLU A 13 38.33 45.84 7.68
C GLU A 13 37.53 45.08 8.76
N VAL A 14 36.65 45.83 9.42
CA VAL A 14 35.73 45.27 10.44
C VAL A 14 34.30 45.49 9.99
N LYS A 15 33.51 44.39 9.87
CA LYS A 15 32.12 44.41 9.45
C LYS A 15 31.23 43.84 10.59
N CYS A 16 30.10 44.48 10.88
CA CYS A 16 29.08 43.90 11.71
C CYS A 16 28.37 42.81 10.93
N ILE A 17 28.21 41.64 11.56
CA ILE A 17 27.56 40.43 10.98
C ILE A 17 26.35 39.96 11.76
N ASP A 18 25.75 40.80 12.59
CA ASP A 18 24.58 40.43 13.42
C ASP A 18 23.43 39.84 12.58
N ASP A 19 23.19 40.41 11.38
CA ASP A 19 22.16 39.94 10.46
C ASP A 19 22.47 38.55 9.81
N GLU A 20 23.74 38.11 9.92
CA GLU A 20 24.19 36.83 9.38
C GLU A 20 24.21 35.72 10.46
N ILE A 21 24.07 36.07 11.76
CA ILE A 21 24.12 35.13 12.87
C ILE A 21 22.78 34.41 12.98
N PRO A 22 22.71 33.05 12.76
CA PRO A 22 21.45 32.33 12.73
C PRO A 22 20.89 32.05 14.12
N PHE A 23 21.76 31.93 15.13
CA PHE A 23 21.43 31.62 16.52
C PHE A 23 22.59 31.97 17.44
N GLU A 24 22.31 32.13 18.72
CA GLU A 24 23.34 32.36 19.75
C GLU A 24 24.16 31.07 20.00
N ILE A 25 25.47 31.22 20.13
CA ILE A 25 26.38 30.10 20.47
C ILE A 25 26.81 30.16 21.92
N PRO A 26 27.14 29.02 22.56
CA PRO A 26 27.63 28.99 23.94
C PRO A 26 28.93 29.77 24.13
N GLN A 27 29.18 30.22 25.35
CA GLN A 27 30.46 30.82 25.70
C GLN A 27 31.63 29.84 25.44
N GLY A 28 32.66 30.30 24.77
CA GLY A 28 33.82 29.50 24.37
C GLY A 28 33.69 28.87 22.99
N TRP A 29 32.59 29.13 22.27
CA TRP A 29 32.44 28.84 20.86
C TRP A 29 32.74 30.09 20.03
N GLU A 30 33.12 29.88 18.79
CA GLU A 30 33.38 30.98 17.86
C GLU A 30 32.66 30.73 16.53
N TRP A 31 32.19 31.80 15.86
CA TRP A 31 31.75 31.76 14.48
C TRP A 31 32.93 31.89 13.54
N CYS A 32 33.05 30.95 12.58
CA CYS A 32 34.11 30.99 11.57
C CYS A 32 33.52 30.85 10.16
N ARG A 33 34.11 31.49 9.15
CA ARG A 33 33.78 31.17 7.76
C ARG A 33 34.33 29.78 7.39
N VAL A 34 33.57 28.97 6.67
CA VAL A 34 34.04 27.66 6.20
C VAL A 34 35.35 27.79 5.42
N SER A 35 35.47 28.81 4.56
CA SER A 35 36.70 29.07 3.78
C SER A 35 37.93 29.37 4.65
N SER A 36 37.75 29.82 5.89
CA SER A 36 38.86 30.16 6.79
C SER A 36 39.44 28.94 7.53
N ILE A 37 38.64 27.87 7.68
CA ILE A 37 39.00 26.71 8.52
C ILE A 37 39.12 25.41 7.75
N PHE A 38 38.78 25.40 6.44
CA PHE A 38 38.90 24.23 5.57
C PHE A 38 39.59 24.56 4.24
N GLN A 39 40.30 23.55 3.70
CA GLN A 39 40.66 23.53 2.29
C GLN A 39 39.49 23.05 1.47
N ILE A 40 39.05 23.84 0.47
CA ILE A 40 37.90 23.50 -0.38
C ILE A 40 38.42 22.97 -1.70
N ASN A 41 38.01 21.77 -2.11
CA ASN A 41 38.48 21.04 -3.28
C ASN A 41 40.02 21.03 -3.38
N PRO A 42 40.71 20.47 -2.38
CA PRO A 42 42.19 20.45 -2.39
C PRO A 42 42.72 19.63 -3.57
N LYS A 43 43.90 19.92 -4.02
CA LYS A 43 44.60 19.13 -5.05
C LYS A 43 45.10 17.82 -4.47
N VAL A 44 45.05 16.79 -5.30
CA VAL A 44 45.57 15.43 -5.00
C VAL A 44 46.67 15.13 -5.99
N PHE A 45 47.79 14.59 -5.51
CA PHE A 45 48.93 14.19 -6.31
C PHE A 45 49.16 12.70 -6.17
N ALA A 46 49.22 11.96 -7.28
CA ALA A 46 49.46 10.53 -7.35
C ALA A 46 50.07 10.14 -8.68
N GLU A 47 50.68 8.98 -8.76
CA GLU A 47 51.24 8.42 -9.97
C GLU A 47 50.12 7.83 -10.88
N ASP A 48 50.34 7.88 -12.18
CA ASP A 48 49.35 7.48 -13.17
C ASP A 48 48.82 6.06 -13.01
N ASP A 49 49.67 5.16 -12.57
CA ASP A 49 49.34 3.74 -12.40
C ASP A 49 48.86 3.35 -10.96
N ASP A 50 48.82 4.32 -10.05
CA ASP A 50 48.26 4.10 -8.72
C ASP A 50 46.80 3.67 -8.80
N ILE A 51 46.42 2.68 -7.96
CA ILE A 51 45.03 2.28 -7.79
C ILE A 51 44.35 3.30 -6.88
N ALA A 52 43.22 3.82 -7.32
CA ALA A 52 42.47 4.85 -6.63
C ALA A 52 40.97 4.51 -6.57
N ALA A 53 40.26 5.07 -5.60
CA ALA A 53 38.81 4.89 -5.48
C ALA A 53 38.05 5.78 -6.47
N PHE A 54 37.15 5.20 -7.24
CA PHE A 54 36.15 5.94 -8.03
C PHE A 54 34.80 5.91 -7.32
N ILE A 55 34.25 7.10 -6.96
CA ILE A 55 33.00 7.23 -6.23
C ILE A 55 31.99 8.06 -7.06
N PRO A 56 31.09 7.39 -7.80
CA PRO A 56 29.99 8.07 -8.45
C PRO A 56 28.89 8.47 -7.43
N MET A 57 27.99 9.38 -7.83
CA MET A 57 26.95 9.92 -6.93
C MET A 57 26.00 8.87 -6.33
N GLU A 58 25.70 7.80 -7.09
CA GLU A 58 24.87 6.70 -6.62
C GLU A 58 25.55 5.82 -5.56
N ALA A 59 26.87 5.89 -5.46
CA ALA A 59 27.64 5.15 -4.47
C ALA A 59 27.67 5.82 -3.09
N ILE A 60 27.13 7.03 -2.96
CA ILE A 60 26.99 7.74 -1.68
C ILE A 60 25.53 7.60 -1.23
N SER A 61 25.31 7.09 -0.02
CA SER A 61 23.98 6.95 0.58
C SER A 61 23.37 8.31 0.91
N ALA A 62 22.05 8.36 1.02
CA ALA A 62 21.32 9.55 1.48
C ALA A 62 21.01 9.44 2.98
N GLY A 63 20.89 10.58 3.66
CA GLY A 63 20.51 10.63 5.07
C GLY A 63 21.66 11.03 5.98
N TYR A 64 21.50 10.81 7.28
CA TYR A 64 22.50 11.19 8.29
C TYR A 64 23.57 10.11 8.44
N GLY A 65 24.85 10.54 8.60
CA GLY A 65 26.00 9.67 8.82
C GLY A 65 26.24 8.73 7.65
N SER A 66 26.11 9.22 6.42
CA SER A 66 26.02 8.45 5.20
C SER A 66 27.22 7.54 4.95
N GLU A 67 26.92 6.38 4.42
CA GLU A 67 27.90 5.38 3.96
C GLU A 67 28.20 5.59 2.47
N PHE A 68 29.36 5.09 2.04
CA PHE A 68 29.75 5.12 0.64
C PHE A 68 30.32 3.78 0.20
N ARG A 69 30.35 3.56 -1.12
CA ARG A 69 31.03 2.47 -1.80
C ARG A 69 31.90 3.03 -2.90
N PHE A 70 32.95 2.32 -3.28
CA PHE A 70 33.83 2.74 -4.35
C PHE A 70 34.13 1.60 -5.31
N TYR A 71 34.63 1.97 -6.48
CA TYR A 71 35.17 1.06 -7.49
C TYR A 71 36.66 1.37 -7.66
N GLU A 72 37.49 0.35 -7.78
CA GLU A 72 38.91 0.56 -8.05
C GLU A 72 39.15 0.94 -9.50
N LYS A 73 39.95 1.97 -9.72
CA LYS A 73 40.40 2.43 -11.04
C LYS A 73 41.86 2.88 -10.95
N ARG A 74 42.55 2.93 -12.10
CA ARG A 74 43.87 3.56 -12.16
C ARG A 74 43.70 5.08 -12.12
N TRP A 75 44.60 5.75 -11.42
CA TRP A 75 44.55 7.22 -11.26
C TRP A 75 44.48 7.97 -12.59
N LYS A 76 45.28 7.54 -13.60
CA LYS A 76 45.25 8.14 -14.97
C LYS A 76 43.86 8.16 -15.60
N GLU A 77 42.93 7.26 -15.22
CA GLU A 77 41.59 7.18 -15.78
C GLU A 77 40.62 8.18 -15.14
N ILE A 78 40.95 8.65 -13.92
CA ILE A 78 40.05 9.48 -13.11
C ILE A 78 40.65 10.79 -12.60
N LYS A 79 41.95 11.05 -12.83
CA LYS A 79 42.63 12.28 -12.42
C LYS A 79 42.10 13.53 -13.11
N SER A 80 41.39 13.40 -14.23
CA SER A 80 40.86 14.51 -15.02
C SER A 80 39.35 14.32 -15.26
N GLY A 81 38.59 15.42 -15.21
CA GLY A 81 37.15 15.39 -15.41
C GLY A 81 36.33 14.97 -14.18
N TYR A 82 36.97 14.73 -13.04
CA TYR A 82 36.36 14.36 -11.77
C TYR A 82 36.88 15.25 -10.63
N THR A 83 36.18 15.19 -9.48
CA THR A 83 36.61 15.85 -8.23
C THR A 83 37.48 14.86 -7.45
N ALA A 84 38.77 15.25 -7.26
CA ALA A 84 39.74 14.46 -6.52
C ALA A 84 39.60 14.63 -5.00
N PHE A 85 39.98 13.61 -4.22
CA PHE A 85 39.97 13.60 -2.77
C PHE A 85 40.97 12.59 -2.20
N GLU A 86 41.25 12.68 -0.93
CA GLU A 86 42.09 11.76 -0.17
C GLU A 86 41.34 11.16 1.03
N ASP A 87 41.96 10.17 1.67
CA ASP A 87 41.48 9.63 2.94
C ASP A 87 41.24 10.73 3.97
N ASN A 88 40.13 10.64 4.68
CA ASN A 88 39.63 11.58 5.68
C ASN A 88 39.11 12.91 5.13
N ASP A 89 39.03 13.10 3.82
CA ASP A 89 38.28 14.20 3.25
C ASP A 89 36.78 14.02 3.46
N ILE A 90 36.09 15.15 3.62
CA ILE A 90 34.64 15.20 3.80
C ILE A 90 34.01 15.69 2.51
N ALA A 91 33.11 14.91 1.94
CA ALA A 91 32.44 15.22 0.71
C ALA A 91 30.93 15.47 0.92
N PHE A 92 30.34 16.35 0.12
CA PHE A 92 28.89 16.45 0.00
C PHE A 92 28.50 16.79 -1.45
N ALA A 93 27.29 16.38 -1.83
CA ALA A 93 26.75 16.67 -3.14
C ALA A 93 26.27 18.13 -3.23
N LYS A 94 26.65 18.88 -4.28
CA LYS A 94 26.21 20.27 -4.49
C LYS A 94 24.97 20.41 -5.39
N ILE A 95 24.46 19.31 -5.95
CA ILE A 95 23.34 19.26 -6.90
C ILE A 95 22.07 18.71 -6.26
N THR A 96 20.90 19.28 -6.61
CA THR A 96 19.58 18.76 -6.22
C THR A 96 19.20 17.52 -7.05
N PRO A 97 18.46 16.52 -6.52
CA PRO A 97 18.00 16.43 -5.13
C PRO A 97 19.06 15.87 -4.14
N CYS A 98 20.26 15.52 -4.62
CA CYS A 98 21.29 14.87 -3.80
C CYS A 98 21.72 15.70 -2.58
N PHE A 99 21.84 17.02 -2.76
CA PHE A 99 22.13 17.96 -1.67
C PHE A 99 21.03 17.93 -0.60
N GLN A 100 19.76 18.07 -0.99
CA GLN A 100 18.62 18.06 -0.08
C GLN A 100 18.45 16.71 0.63
N ASN A 101 18.84 15.62 -0.04
CA ASN A 101 18.84 14.28 0.52
C ASN A 101 20.07 13.97 1.39
N ARG A 102 20.90 14.99 1.71
CA ARG A 102 22.08 14.84 2.57
C ARG A 102 23.06 13.79 2.08
N LYS A 103 23.32 13.74 0.74
CA LYS A 103 24.37 12.88 0.23
C LYS A 103 25.74 13.48 0.55
N SER A 104 26.34 12.98 1.64
CA SER A 104 27.61 13.40 2.20
C SER A 104 28.35 12.20 2.76
N ALA A 105 29.65 12.23 2.85
CA ALA A 105 30.45 11.17 3.45
C ALA A 105 31.83 11.66 3.89
N ILE A 106 32.43 10.97 4.85
CA ILE A 106 33.86 11.03 5.16
C ILE A 106 34.51 9.85 4.45
N PHE A 107 35.37 10.11 3.49
CA PHE A 107 36.05 9.05 2.76
C PHE A 107 37.18 8.42 3.60
N LYS A 108 37.14 7.11 3.73
CA LYS A 108 38.11 6.34 4.53
C LYS A 108 38.41 4.99 3.90
N GLY A 109 39.64 4.53 4.06
CA GLY A 109 40.04 3.21 3.58
C GLY A 109 40.12 3.13 2.06
N LEU A 110 40.49 4.24 1.41
CA LEU A 110 40.65 4.30 -0.03
C LEU A 110 41.94 3.58 -0.45
N PRO A 111 41.98 2.90 -1.61
CA PRO A 111 43.19 2.37 -2.20
C PRO A 111 44.26 3.47 -2.34
N ASN A 112 45.46 3.26 -1.84
CA ASN A 112 46.56 4.25 -1.75
C ASN A 112 46.15 5.59 -1.10
N GLY A 113 45.02 5.62 -0.36
CA GLY A 113 44.52 6.82 0.31
C GLY A 113 43.97 7.90 -0.63
N ILE A 114 43.70 7.57 -1.92
CA ILE A 114 43.29 8.53 -2.92
C ILE A 114 42.06 8.09 -3.69
N GLY A 115 41.34 9.08 -4.23
CA GLY A 115 40.20 8.84 -5.08
C GLY A 115 39.73 10.03 -5.89
N ALA A 116 38.76 9.78 -6.76
CA ALA A 116 38.02 10.81 -7.49
C ALA A 116 36.57 10.39 -7.67
N GLY A 117 35.69 11.38 -7.76
CA GLY A 117 34.25 11.16 -7.93
C GLY A 117 33.62 12.20 -8.84
N THR A 118 32.31 12.14 -8.97
CA THR A 118 31.57 13.08 -9.81
C THR A 118 31.94 14.55 -9.53
N THR A 119 31.93 15.35 -10.57
CA THR A 119 32.15 16.83 -10.46
C THR A 119 31.08 17.55 -9.64
N GLU A 120 30.00 16.86 -9.31
CA GLU A 120 28.91 17.37 -8.44
C GLU A 120 29.22 17.27 -6.94
N LEU A 121 30.37 16.74 -6.56
CA LEU A 121 30.86 16.77 -5.19
C LEU A 121 31.63 18.06 -4.88
N LYS A 122 31.53 18.52 -3.64
CA LYS A 122 32.43 19.48 -2.99
C LYS A 122 33.17 18.74 -1.88
N ILE A 123 34.47 19.03 -1.78
CA ILE A 123 35.37 18.38 -0.83
C ILE A 123 35.86 19.41 0.18
N LEU A 124 35.84 19.04 1.45
CA LEU A 124 36.40 19.75 2.57
C LEU A 124 37.52 18.92 3.21
N ARG A 125 38.70 19.54 3.36
CA ARG A 125 39.83 18.97 4.09
C ARG A 125 40.17 19.85 5.28
N THR A 126 40.29 19.22 6.46
CA THR A 126 40.70 19.92 7.68
C THR A 126 42.20 20.23 7.66
N TYR A 127 42.62 21.28 8.36
CA TYR A 127 44.06 21.56 8.61
C TYR A 127 44.51 20.67 9.80
N GLY A 128 45.03 19.46 9.50
CA GLY A 128 45.41 18.48 10.51
C GLY A 128 44.24 17.99 11.32
N GLU A 129 44.48 17.63 12.57
CA GLU A 129 43.47 17.08 13.51
C GLU A 129 42.83 18.18 14.39
N THR A 130 42.61 19.39 13.83
CA THR A 130 42.09 20.55 14.56
C THR A 130 40.60 20.58 14.70
N ILE A 131 39.89 19.85 13.84
CA ILE A 131 38.42 19.79 13.81
C ILE A 131 38.01 18.34 13.65
N ASN A 132 36.99 17.89 14.43
CA ASN A 132 36.42 16.55 14.31
C ASN A 132 35.60 16.44 13.01
N ARG A 133 35.97 15.51 12.13
CA ARG A 133 35.34 15.32 10.81
C ARG A 133 33.88 14.93 10.89
N TYR A 134 33.47 14.18 11.89
CA TYR A 134 32.05 13.86 12.09
C TYR A 134 31.23 15.07 12.54
N TYR A 135 31.83 15.98 13.30
CA TYR A 135 31.18 17.25 13.63
C TYR A 135 30.91 18.08 12.36
N VAL A 136 31.88 18.12 11.46
CA VAL A 136 31.72 18.76 10.15
C VAL A 136 30.67 18.07 9.31
N LEU A 137 30.64 16.74 9.27
CA LEU A 137 29.66 15.95 8.53
C LEU A 137 28.24 16.29 9.01
N TYR A 138 27.97 16.26 10.31
CA TYR A 138 26.67 16.61 10.88
C TYR A 138 26.29 18.07 10.67
N PHE A 139 27.25 18.98 10.62
CA PHE A 139 27.01 20.38 10.22
C PHE A 139 26.52 20.44 8.77
N LEU A 140 27.15 19.75 7.83
CA LEU A 140 26.74 19.69 6.42
C LEU A 140 25.37 19.01 6.22
N GLU A 141 25.00 18.12 7.12
CA GLU A 141 23.71 17.43 7.10
C GLU A 141 22.61 18.16 7.90
N SER A 142 22.97 19.24 8.61
CA SER A 142 22.03 19.99 9.47
C SER A 142 21.00 20.78 8.65
N PRO A 143 19.79 21.02 9.22
CA PRO A 143 18.82 21.93 8.63
C PRO A 143 19.42 23.33 8.37
N TYR A 144 20.25 23.85 9.26
CA TYR A 144 20.93 25.14 9.10
C TYR A 144 21.76 25.21 7.81
N PHE A 145 22.44 24.14 7.40
CA PHE A 145 23.21 24.10 6.17
C PHE A 145 22.34 23.80 4.94
N ILE A 146 21.34 22.93 5.06
CA ILE A 146 20.55 22.45 3.93
C ILE A 146 19.42 23.40 3.57
N ASP A 147 18.64 23.86 4.57
CA ASP A 147 17.37 24.57 4.31
C ASP A 147 17.59 26.05 3.95
N GLU A 148 18.74 26.64 4.35
CA GLU A 148 19.10 28.00 3.98
C GLU A 148 19.82 28.10 2.64
N ALA A 149 20.09 26.97 1.96
CA ALA A 149 20.81 26.96 0.70
C ALA A 149 19.98 27.59 -0.42
N THR A 150 20.65 28.46 -1.19
CA THR A 150 20.09 29.02 -2.41
C THR A 150 20.66 28.32 -3.63
N PHE A 151 19.80 28.15 -4.65
CA PHE A 151 20.15 27.35 -5.82
C PHE A 151 20.05 28.13 -7.11
N LYS A 152 20.85 27.72 -8.10
CA LYS A 152 20.82 28.22 -9.47
C LYS A 152 20.85 27.05 -10.46
N GLY A 153 20.08 27.13 -11.54
CA GLY A 153 20.00 26.11 -12.58
C GLY A 153 18.58 25.89 -13.10
N THR A 154 18.38 24.84 -13.87
CA THR A 154 17.07 24.43 -14.40
C THR A 154 16.24 23.67 -13.35
N ALA A 155 14.92 23.61 -13.51
CA ALA A 155 13.99 23.02 -12.53
C ALA A 155 14.38 21.60 -12.05
N ASN A 156 15.03 20.80 -12.90
CA ASN A 156 15.40 19.42 -12.58
C ASN A 156 16.86 19.22 -12.16
N GLN A 157 17.73 20.26 -12.30
CA GLN A 157 19.15 20.18 -11.98
C GLN A 157 19.63 21.54 -11.48
N GLN A 158 19.44 21.78 -10.20
CA GLN A 158 19.92 22.98 -9.54
C GLN A 158 21.16 22.66 -8.70
N ARG A 159 22.05 23.62 -8.59
CA ARG A 159 23.25 23.54 -7.77
C ARG A 159 23.24 24.67 -6.76
N ILE A 160 23.82 24.46 -5.59
CA ILE A 160 24.08 25.58 -4.66
C ILE A 160 24.88 26.68 -5.36
N ILE A 161 24.56 27.93 -5.05
CA ILE A 161 25.26 29.07 -5.65
C ILE A 161 26.73 29.06 -5.26
N VAL A 162 27.56 29.62 -6.16
CA VAL A 162 28.99 29.81 -5.88
C VAL A 162 29.14 30.73 -4.67
N GLY A 163 30.03 30.36 -3.76
CA GLY A 163 30.28 31.13 -2.53
C GLY A 163 29.36 30.76 -1.36
N TYR A 164 28.30 29.95 -1.56
CA TYR A 164 27.42 29.54 -0.44
C TYR A 164 28.20 28.81 0.66
N LEU A 165 28.97 27.79 0.30
CA LEU A 165 29.80 27.04 1.23
C LEU A 165 30.88 27.91 1.85
N GLU A 166 31.61 28.62 1.00
CA GLU A 166 32.77 29.41 1.38
C GLU A 166 32.43 30.48 2.42
N ASN A 167 31.27 31.12 2.27
CA ASN A 167 30.79 32.21 3.15
C ASN A 167 29.91 31.72 4.31
N LYS A 168 29.55 30.44 4.34
CA LYS A 168 28.72 29.92 5.42
C LYS A 168 29.39 29.99 6.77
N LEU A 169 28.69 30.51 7.75
CA LEU A 169 29.17 30.55 9.14
C LEU A 169 29.15 29.15 9.72
N PHE A 170 30.23 28.74 10.33
CA PHE A 170 30.42 27.47 10.98
C PHE A 170 30.56 27.66 12.49
N PRO A 171 29.72 27.05 13.35
CA PRO A 171 29.85 27.18 14.80
C PRO A 171 30.99 26.26 15.26
N LEU A 172 32.08 26.85 15.74
CA LEU A 172 33.28 26.10 16.13
C LEU A 172 33.44 26.01 17.65
N PRO A 173 33.09 24.87 18.27
CA PRO A 173 33.39 24.58 19.66
C PRO A 173 34.85 24.16 19.85
N PRO A 174 35.39 24.18 21.08
CA PRO A 174 36.64 23.50 21.40
C PRO A 174 36.63 22.04 20.98
N LEU A 175 37.79 21.50 20.53
CA LEU A 175 37.85 20.12 19.98
C LEU A 175 37.33 19.04 20.97
N SER A 176 37.61 19.20 22.28
CA SER A 176 37.08 18.30 23.30
C SER A 176 35.56 18.30 23.39
N GLU A 177 34.93 19.44 23.09
CA GLU A 177 33.48 19.57 23.08
C GLU A 177 32.88 19.02 21.77
N GLN A 178 33.53 19.23 20.63
CA GLN A 178 33.14 18.56 19.38
C GLN A 178 33.08 17.04 19.59
N ASN A 179 34.10 16.44 20.22
CA ASN A 179 34.13 15.00 20.51
C ASN A 179 32.96 14.58 21.40
N ARG A 180 32.69 15.31 22.49
CA ARG A 180 31.54 15.02 23.38
C ARG A 180 30.20 15.11 22.65
N ILE A 181 30.02 16.07 21.74
CA ILE A 181 28.84 16.23 20.90
C ILE A 181 28.68 15.00 20.02
N ILE A 182 29.73 14.58 19.34
CA ILE A 182 29.71 13.42 18.44
C ILE A 182 29.43 12.12 19.20
N ASP A 183 30.06 11.91 20.35
CA ASP A 183 29.78 10.76 21.20
C ASP A 183 28.32 10.72 21.65
N LYS A 184 27.74 11.89 21.99
CA LYS A 184 26.33 11.99 22.37
C LYS A 184 25.40 11.68 21.19
N ILE A 185 25.69 12.22 20.00
CA ILE A 185 24.94 11.91 18.77
C ILE A 185 25.01 10.40 18.48
N GLY A 186 26.22 9.81 18.54
CA GLY A 186 26.44 8.37 18.35
C GLY A 186 25.64 7.48 19.30
N CYS A 187 25.42 7.94 20.54
CA CYS A 187 24.57 7.23 21.50
C CYS A 187 23.07 7.38 21.19
N VAL A 188 22.62 8.51 20.63
CA VAL A 188 21.21 8.83 20.42
C VAL A 188 20.71 8.27 19.08
N MET A 189 21.52 8.30 18.02
CA MET A 189 21.11 7.88 16.67
C MET A 189 20.54 6.45 16.63
N PRO A 190 21.14 5.41 17.25
CA PRO A 190 20.56 4.06 17.28
C PRO A 190 19.20 4.01 17.98
N ILE A 191 18.94 4.89 18.94
CA ILE A 191 17.68 4.98 19.64
C ILE A 191 16.61 5.58 18.72
N ILE A 192 16.98 6.63 17.95
CA ILE A 192 16.10 7.26 16.96
C ILE A 192 15.73 6.24 15.87
N ASP A 193 16.69 5.48 15.35
CA ASP A 193 16.46 4.46 14.34
C ASP A 193 15.50 3.36 14.85
N LYS A 194 15.69 2.92 16.08
CA LYS A 194 14.78 1.95 16.71
C LYS A 194 13.38 2.53 16.90
N TYR A 195 13.27 3.77 17.30
CA TYR A 195 11.99 4.47 17.44
C TYR A 195 11.28 4.60 16.08
N SER A 196 12.00 5.04 15.05
CA SER A 196 11.44 5.18 13.70
C SER A 196 10.86 3.87 13.17
N LYS A 197 11.62 2.76 13.26
CA LYS A 197 11.17 1.42 12.87
C LYS A 197 9.93 0.96 13.66
N SER A 198 9.90 1.25 14.96
CA SER A 198 8.75 0.91 15.81
C SER A 198 7.52 1.74 15.43
N GLN A 199 7.70 3.03 15.14
CA GLN A 199 6.64 3.93 14.71
C GLN A 199 6.06 3.54 13.34
N GLU A 200 6.91 3.18 12.39
CA GLU A 200 6.48 2.68 11.08
C GLU A 200 5.64 1.39 11.22
N THR A 201 6.10 0.47 12.08
CA THR A 201 5.37 -0.77 12.37
C THR A 201 4.00 -0.48 13.00
N LEU A 202 3.96 0.43 13.97
CA LEU A 202 2.71 0.84 14.62
C LEU A 202 1.75 1.50 13.63
N ASN A 203 2.24 2.37 12.78
CA ASN A 203 1.44 3.03 11.74
C ASN A 203 0.85 2.01 10.76
N LYS A 204 1.63 1.00 10.36
CA LYS A 204 1.15 -0.09 9.51
C LYS A 204 0.07 -0.91 10.19
N ILE A 205 0.28 -1.32 11.45
CA ILE A 205 -0.72 -2.06 12.23
C ILE A 205 -2.00 -1.25 12.36
N ASN A 206 -1.92 0.03 12.71
CA ASN A 206 -3.09 0.90 12.84
C ASN A 206 -3.84 1.08 11.52
N ALA A 207 -3.14 1.19 10.39
CA ALA A 207 -3.77 1.30 9.07
C ALA A 207 -4.53 0.02 8.68
N GLU A 208 -4.03 -1.15 9.07
CA GLU A 208 -4.61 -2.45 8.75
C GLU A 208 -5.67 -2.91 9.77
N LEU A 209 -5.66 -2.37 11.00
CA LEU A 209 -6.47 -2.85 12.12
C LEU A 209 -7.96 -2.91 11.78
N GLY A 210 -8.52 -1.81 11.25
CA GLY A 210 -9.94 -1.74 10.90
C GLY A 210 -10.35 -2.77 9.84
N SER A 211 -9.50 -2.99 8.85
CA SER A 211 -9.72 -4.01 7.80
C SER A 211 -9.66 -5.42 8.38
N ASN A 212 -8.68 -5.70 9.22
CA ASN A 212 -8.49 -7.02 9.82
C ASN A 212 -9.61 -7.36 10.81
N LEU A 213 -10.06 -6.39 11.61
CA LEU A 213 -11.22 -6.56 12.49
C LEU A 213 -12.51 -6.85 11.72
N LYS A 214 -12.76 -6.13 10.61
CA LYS A 214 -13.93 -6.42 9.75
C LYS A 214 -13.89 -7.83 9.18
N LYS A 215 -12.72 -8.29 8.70
CA LYS A 215 -12.56 -9.68 8.22
C LYS A 215 -12.80 -10.70 9.34
N SER A 216 -12.28 -10.48 10.53
CA SER A 216 -12.48 -11.36 11.69
C SER A 216 -13.96 -11.43 12.09
N LEU A 217 -14.65 -10.29 12.16
CA LEU A 217 -16.09 -10.25 12.45
C LEU A 217 -16.92 -11.02 11.42
N LEU A 218 -16.60 -10.90 10.14
CA LEU A 218 -17.27 -11.65 9.09
C LEU A 218 -16.94 -13.15 9.16
N GLN A 219 -15.74 -13.52 9.60
CA GLN A 219 -15.37 -14.91 9.85
C GLN A 219 -16.20 -15.52 10.98
N GLU A 220 -16.40 -14.80 12.09
CA GLU A 220 -17.29 -15.20 13.17
C GLU A 220 -18.75 -15.32 12.69
N ALA A 221 -19.18 -14.40 11.81
CA ALA A 221 -20.52 -14.41 11.24
C ALA A 221 -20.80 -15.67 10.42
N ILE A 222 -19.87 -16.11 9.56
CA ILE A 222 -20.06 -17.31 8.73
C ILE A 222 -19.95 -18.61 9.53
N GLN A 223 -19.34 -18.58 10.72
CA GLN A 223 -19.23 -19.74 11.63
C GLN A 223 -20.41 -19.83 12.63
N GLY A 224 -21.38 -18.92 12.57
CA GLY A 224 -22.52 -18.88 13.50
C GLY A 224 -22.16 -18.45 14.92
N LYS A 225 -21.04 -17.75 15.11
CA LYS A 225 -20.54 -17.31 16.43
C LYS A 225 -20.86 -15.86 16.75
N LEU A 226 -21.33 -15.07 15.77
CA LEU A 226 -21.54 -13.64 15.92
C LEU A 226 -22.79 -13.28 16.72
N VAL A 227 -23.82 -14.10 16.66
CA VAL A 227 -25.10 -13.96 17.40
C VAL A 227 -25.49 -15.27 18.05
N PRO A 228 -26.22 -15.26 19.17
CA PRO A 228 -26.70 -16.51 19.79
C PRO A 228 -27.70 -17.21 18.88
N GLN A 229 -27.78 -18.56 18.94
CA GLN A 229 -28.77 -19.35 18.27
C GLN A 229 -30.13 -19.22 19.02
N ILE A 230 -31.24 -19.06 18.30
CA ILE A 230 -32.59 -18.94 18.86
C ILE A 230 -33.48 -20.05 18.27
N ALA A 231 -33.93 -20.97 19.09
CA ALA A 231 -34.67 -22.16 18.65
C ALA A 231 -35.98 -21.81 17.93
N GLU A 232 -36.63 -20.74 18.33
CA GLU A 232 -37.92 -20.27 17.78
C GLU A 232 -37.79 -19.74 16.35
N GLU A 233 -36.58 -19.44 15.88
CA GLU A 233 -36.32 -19.00 14.51
C GLU A 233 -36.27 -20.16 13.51
N GLY A 234 -36.42 -21.42 14.00
CA GLY A 234 -36.42 -22.62 13.19
C GLY A 234 -35.02 -23.05 12.73
N THR A 235 -34.96 -23.78 11.65
CA THR A 235 -33.74 -24.39 11.13
C THR A 235 -33.52 -24.09 9.65
N ALA A 236 -32.25 -24.18 9.20
CA ALA A 236 -31.91 -24.11 7.78
C ALA A 236 -32.60 -25.16 6.92
N GLN A 237 -32.86 -26.36 7.49
CA GLN A 237 -33.58 -27.45 6.79
C GLN A 237 -35.01 -27.03 6.49
N GLU A 238 -35.68 -26.32 7.40
CA GLU A 238 -37.03 -25.79 7.17
C GLU A 238 -37.00 -24.72 6.07
N LEU A 239 -36.03 -23.83 6.07
CA LEU A 239 -35.85 -22.86 5.00
C LEU A 239 -35.60 -23.54 3.65
N LEU A 240 -34.77 -24.58 3.59
CA LEU A 240 -34.51 -25.33 2.35
C LEU A 240 -35.77 -26.04 1.82
N LYS A 241 -36.66 -26.55 2.71
CA LYS A 241 -37.98 -27.10 2.30
C LYS A 241 -38.85 -26.02 1.67
N GLN A 242 -38.89 -24.83 2.25
CA GLN A 242 -39.63 -23.69 1.68
C GLN A 242 -39.06 -23.27 0.32
N ILE A 243 -37.74 -23.20 0.17
CA ILE A 243 -37.07 -22.92 -1.11
C ILE A 243 -37.45 -23.95 -2.17
N LYS A 244 -37.51 -25.23 -1.81
CA LYS A 244 -37.91 -26.30 -2.73
C LYS A 244 -39.35 -26.12 -3.22
N LEU A 245 -40.26 -25.74 -2.33
CA LEU A 245 -41.65 -25.43 -2.69
C LEU A 245 -41.75 -24.24 -3.63
N GLU A 246 -40.97 -23.16 -3.36
CA GLU A 246 -40.93 -21.96 -4.23
C GLU A 246 -40.36 -22.30 -5.61
N LYS A 247 -39.31 -23.11 -5.70
CA LYS A 247 -38.77 -23.59 -6.98
C LYS A 247 -39.82 -24.37 -7.77
N LEU A 248 -40.60 -25.25 -7.11
CA LEU A 248 -41.68 -26.00 -7.74
C LEU A 248 -42.74 -25.05 -8.31
N ASN A 249 -43.13 -24.02 -7.58
CA ASN A 249 -44.07 -23.00 -8.04
C ASN A 249 -43.53 -22.24 -9.28
N LEU A 250 -42.29 -21.81 -9.24
CA LEU A 250 -41.61 -21.11 -10.36
C LEU A 250 -41.53 -22.01 -11.61
N VAL A 251 -41.33 -23.31 -11.45
CA VAL A 251 -41.34 -24.25 -12.59
C VAL A 251 -42.76 -24.41 -13.16
N LYS A 252 -43.81 -24.52 -12.32
CA LYS A 252 -45.19 -24.53 -12.80
C LYS A 252 -45.58 -23.26 -13.56
N GLU A 253 -45.06 -22.11 -13.14
CA GLU A 253 -45.27 -20.83 -13.79
C GLU A 253 -44.42 -20.63 -15.07
N GLY A 254 -43.56 -21.59 -15.43
CA GLY A 254 -42.65 -21.50 -16.55
C GLY A 254 -41.47 -20.51 -16.37
N LYS A 255 -41.29 -20.00 -15.16
CA LYS A 255 -40.21 -19.03 -14.82
C LYS A 255 -38.89 -19.73 -14.48
N LEU A 256 -38.92 -21.03 -14.20
CA LEU A 256 -37.73 -21.82 -13.88
C LEU A 256 -37.76 -23.13 -14.67
N LYS A 257 -36.58 -23.59 -15.12
CA LYS A 257 -36.48 -24.86 -15.84
C LYS A 257 -36.58 -26.07 -14.86
N MET A 258 -37.15 -27.20 -15.29
CA MET A 258 -37.23 -28.42 -14.52
C MET A 258 -35.87 -28.91 -13.99
N SER A 259 -34.79 -28.69 -14.74
CA SER A 259 -33.43 -29.04 -14.33
C SER A 259 -32.92 -28.28 -13.08
N ALA A 260 -33.55 -27.20 -12.69
CA ALA A 260 -33.22 -26.46 -11.47
C ALA A 260 -33.82 -27.11 -10.17
N LEU A 261 -34.61 -28.17 -10.32
CA LEU A 261 -35.16 -28.97 -9.20
C LEU A 261 -34.21 -30.08 -8.76
N THR A 262 -33.09 -30.32 -9.45
CA THR A 262 -32.04 -31.25 -9.02
C THR A 262 -31.32 -30.66 -7.82
N ASP A 263 -31.85 -30.97 -6.63
CA ASP A 263 -31.27 -30.54 -5.37
C ASP A 263 -30.35 -31.65 -4.81
N SER A 264 -29.24 -31.26 -4.21
CA SER A 264 -28.46 -32.11 -3.32
C SER A 264 -28.73 -31.72 -1.86
N PHE A 265 -28.44 -32.61 -0.94
CA PHE A 265 -28.57 -32.38 0.49
C PHE A 265 -27.24 -32.72 1.18
N ILE A 266 -26.72 -31.77 1.93
CA ILE A 266 -25.46 -31.95 2.67
C ILE A 266 -25.80 -32.23 4.14
N PHE A 267 -25.22 -33.31 4.69
CA PHE A 267 -25.42 -33.70 6.07
C PHE A 267 -24.12 -34.27 6.67
N LYS A 268 -24.07 -34.25 8.01
CA LYS A 268 -22.97 -34.87 8.76
C LYS A 268 -23.44 -36.31 9.17
N GLY A 269 -22.64 -37.31 8.82
CA GLY A 269 -22.88 -38.71 9.17
C GLY A 269 -22.47 -39.04 10.62
N ASP A 270 -22.85 -40.23 11.07
CA ASP A 270 -22.50 -40.74 12.41
C ASP A 270 -20.98 -40.93 12.60
N ASP A 271 -20.25 -41.02 11.51
CA ASP A 271 -18.78 -41.10 11.45
C ASP A 271 -18.08 -39.73 11.50
N ASN A 272 -18.81 -38.64 11.76
CA ASN A 272 -18.36 -37.26 11.75
C ASN A 272 -17.91 -36.73 10.41
N LYS A 273 -18.16 -37.43 9.30
CA LYS A 273 -17.88 -36.97 7.94
C LYS A 273 -19.09 -36.27 7.34
N TYR A 274 -18.79 -35.38 6.39
CA TYR A 274 -19.82 -34.69 5.63
C TYR A 274 -20.08 -35.36 4.29
N TYR A 275 -21.36 -35.60 4.02
CA TYR A 275 -21.81 -36.22 2.79
C TYR A 275 -22.77 -35.32 2.03
N GLU A 276 -22.63 -35.29 0.71
CA GLU A 276 -23.63 -34.71 -0.18
C GLU A 276 -24.45 -35.84 -0.83
N GLN A 277 -25.73 -35.88 -0.52
CA GLN A 277 -26.68 -36.78 -1.17
C GLN A 277 -27.09 -36.23 -2.52
N VAL A 278 -26.75 -36.93 -3.58
CA VAL A 278 -27.14 -36.65 -4.95
C VAL A 278 -27.98 -37.80 -5.51
N SER A 279 -28.57 -37.62 -6.71
CA SER A 279 -29.43 -38.65 -7.33
C SER A 279 -28.78 -40.03 -7.44
N ASN A 280 -27.44 -40.10 -7.46
CA ASN A 280 -26.68 -41.34 -7.67
C ASN A 280 -26.05 -41.91 -6.37
N GLY A 281 -26.39 -41.37 -5.19
CA GLY A 281 -25.85 -41.81 -3.90
C GLY A 281 -25.24 -40.70 -3.06
N ASN A 282 -24.50 -41.06 -2.01
CA ASN A 282 -23.82 -40.12 -1.13
C ASN A 282 -22.37 -39.97 -1.56
N VAL A 283 -21.91 -38.76 -1.66
CA VAL A 283 -20.51 -38.39 -1.97
C VAL A 283 -19.88 -37.82 -0.70
N ASP A 284 -18.71 -38.31 -0.31
CA ASP A 284 -17.91 -37.73 0.80
C ASP A 284 -17.32 -36.39 0.34
N ILE A 285 -17.69 -35.33 1.04
CA ILE A 285 -17.25 -33.95 0.78
C ILE A 285 -16.54 -33.34 2.00
N THR A 286 -16.05 -34.15 2.92
CA THR A 286 -15.46 -33.71 4.19
C THR A 286 -14.30 -32.75 3.94
N GLU A 287 -13.47 -32.99 2.92
CA GLU A 287 -12.35 -32.12 2.55
C GLU A 287 -12.78 -30.75 1.97
N GLU A 288 -14.04 -30.64 1.53
CA GLU A 288 -14.57 -29.35 1.04
C GLU A 288 -15.10 -28.47 2.18
N ILE A 289 -15.40 -29.05 3.36
CA ILE A 289 -16.01 -28.35 4.49
C ILE A 289 -14.94 -27.61 5.28
N PRO A 290 -14.96 -26.28 5.32
CA PRO A 290 -13.89 -25.51 5.96
C PRO A 290 -13.99 -25.45 7.50
N PHE A 291 -15.20 -25.67 8.07
CA PHE A 291 -15.46 -25.65 9.51
C PHE A 291 -16.83 -26.25 9.84
N ASP A 292 -17.05 -26.63 11.11
CA ASP A 292 -18.35 -27.06 11.59
C ASP A 292 -19.32 -25.89 11.78
N LEU A 293 -20.60 -26.16 11.55
CA LEU A 293 -21.69 -25.19 11.72
C LEU A 293 -22.52 -25.52 12.98
N PRO A 294 -23.26 -24.53 13.53
CA PRO A 294 -24.31 -24.80 14.55
C PRO A 294 -25.37 -25.77 14.05
N ASP A 295 -26.02 -26.52 14.97
CA ASP A 295 -27.03 -27.55 14.63
C ASP A 295 -28.25 -27.00 13.87
N SER A 296 -28.59 -25.72 14.08
CA SER A 296 -29.68 -25.04 13.37
C SER A 296 -29.34 -24.65 11.94
N TRP A 297 -28.03 -24.67 11.56
CA TRP A 297 -27.54 -24.30 10.23
C TRP A 297 -27.35 -25.50 9.32
N ALA A 298 -27.14 -25.21 8.03
CA ALA A 298 -26.77 -26.25 7.06
C ALA A 298 -25.76 -25.72 6.04
N TRP A 299 -24.91 -26.60 5.57
CA TRP A 299 -24.16 -26.33 4.33
C TRP A 299 -25.08 -26.54 3.12
N VAL A 300 -25.03 -25.61 2.16
CA VAL A 300 -25.82 -25.71 0.93
C VAL A 300 -24.95 -25.24 -0.27
N ARG A 301 -25.19 -25.81 -1.45
CA ARG A 301 -24.58 -25.28 -2.68
C ARG A 301 -25.25 -23.95 -3.05
N PHE A 302 -24.47 -22.94 -3.36
CA PHE A 302 -24.95 -21.57 -3.63
C PHE A 302 -26.03 -21.51 -4.70
N GLY A 303 -25.88 -22.29 -5.80
CA GLY A 303 -26.90 -22.38 -6.85
C GLY A 303 -28.22 -22.99 -6.42
N GLN A 304 -28.29 -23.64 -5.27
CA GLN A 304 -29.56 -24.16 -4.71
C GLN A 304 -30.32 -23.10 -3.91
N TYR A 305 -29.58 -22.10 -3.38
CA TYR A 305 -30.13 -21.04 -2.55
C TYR A 305 -30.59 -19.82 -3.36
N VAL A 306 -29.94 -19.56 -4.51
CA VAL A 306 -30.17 -18.36 -5.32
C VAL A 306 -30.37 -18.69 -6.79
N ARG A 307 -31.13 -17.83 -7.48
CA ARG A 307 -31.09 -17.70 -8.94
C ARG A 307 -30.01 -16.67 -9.32
N MET A 308 -29.21 -16.98 -10.32
CA MET A 308 -28.14 -16.09 -10.81
C MET A 308 -28.40 -15.70 -12.27
N SER A 309 -28.07 -14.45 -12.61
CA SER A 309 -28.05 -13.96 -13.99
C SER A 309 -26.68 -13.42 -14.32
N ILE A 310 -26.02 -14.01 -15.32
CA ILE A 310 -24.70 -13.56 -15.80
C ILE A 310 -24.89 -12.45 -16.82
N GLY A 311 -24.13 -11.37 -16.69
CA GLY A 311 -24.13 -10.26 -17.63
C GLY A 311 -23.48 -10.59 -18.98
N LYS A 312 -23.49 -9.61 -19.86
CA LYS A 312 -22.88 -9.69 -21.19
C LYS A 312 -22.19 -8.39 -21.53
N THR A 313 -21.19 -8.46 -22.42
CA THR A 313 -20.56 -7.30 -23.02
C THR A 313 -20.94 -7.26 -24.51
N PRO A 314 -21.63 -6.22 -24.98
CA PRO A 314 -21.84 -6.02 -26.41
C PRO A 314 -20.50 -5.87 -27.13
N PRO A 315 -20.40 -6.26 -28.43
CA PRO A 315 -19.17 -6.10 -29.20
C PRO A 315 -18.66 -4.66 -29.16
N ARG A 316 -17.43 -4.47 -28.68
CA ARG A 316 -16.83 -3.12 -28.48
C ARG A 316 -16.63 -2.36 -29.81
N GLY A 317 -16.41 -3.05 -30.89
CA GLY A 317 -16.24 -2.46 -32.24
C GLY A 317 -17.53 -1.97 -32.87
N GLU A 318 -18.71 -2.31 -32.33
CA GLU A 318 -19.99 -1.92 -32.90
C GLU A 318 -20.60 -0.73 -32.15
N THR A 319 -20.39 0.48 -32.67
CA THR A 319 -20.81 1.76 -32.06
C THR A 319 -22.31 1.82 -31.77
N LYS A 320 -23.17 1.15 -32.56
CA LYS A 320 -24.62 1.10 -32.38
C LYS A 320 -25.05 0.65 -30.98
N TYR A 321 -24.24 -0.16 -30.28
CA TYR A 321 -24.55 -0.64 -28.94
C TYR A 321 -24.14 0.34 -27.81
N TRP A 322 -23.24 1.28 -28.12
CA TRP A 322 -22.61 2.15 -27.13
C TRP A 322 -22.95 3.63 -27.32
N THR A 323 -23.46 4.01 -28.50
CA THR A 323 -23.84 5.39 -28.78
C THR A 323 -25.28 5.64 -28.32
N ASN A 324 -25.58 6.82 -27.81
CA ASN A 324 -26.87 7.21 -27.24
C ASN A 324 -27.35 6.23 -26.15
N GLY A 325 -26.47 5.93 -25.22
CA GLY A 325 -26.70 5.01 -24.12
C GLY A 325 -27.92 5.43 -23.28
N LYS A 326 -28.88 4.51 -23.14
CA LYS A 326 -30.14 4.71 -22.42
C LYS A 326 -30.15 3.94 -21.09
N TYR A 327 -29.44 2.83 -21.05
CA TYR A 327 -29.42 1.94 -19.90
C TYR A 327 -28.03 1.90 -19.26
N PRO A 328 -27.89 2.14 -17.95
CA PRO A 328 -26.64 1.96 -17.24
C PRO A 328 -26.06 0.55 -17.46
N TRP A 329 -24.74 0.48 -17.68
CA TRP A 329 -24.02 -0.79 -17.86
C TRP A 329 -22.84 -0.84 -16.90
N VAL A 330 -22.92 -1.78 -15.94
CA VAL A 330 -21.96 -1.91 -14.85
C VAL A 330 -20.78 -2.76 -15.29
N SER A 331 -19.59 -2.22 -15.10
CA SER A 331 -18.30 -2.94 -15.13
C SER A 331 -17.76 -3.14 -13.73
N ILE A 332 -16.72 -3.99 -13.55
CA ILE A 332 -16.09 -4.18 -12.24
C ILE A 332 -15.55 -2.86 -11.68
N SER A 333 -15.15 -1.93 -12.53
CA SER A 333 -14.61 -0.62 -12.09
C SER A 333 -15.67 0.33 -11.50
N ASP A 334 -16.96 0.03 -11.68
CA ASP A 334 -18.06 0.78 -11.08
C ASP A 334 -18.47 0.22 -9.71
N MET A 335 -17.96 -0.96 -9.37
CA MET A 335 -18.23 -1.62 -8.10
C MET A 335 -17.18 -1.26 -7.05
N SER A 336 -17.60 -1.13 -5.80
CA SER A 336 -16.75 -1.05 -4.61
C SER A 336 -17.10 -2.18 -3.64
N ASP A 337 -16.15 -2.57 -2.81
CA ASP A 337 -16.36 -3.61 -1.80
C ASP A 337 -17.42 -3.15 -0.79
N TYR A 338 -18.44 -3.98 -0.60
CA TYR A 338 -19.62 -3.66 0.23
C TYR A 338 -20.30 -2.33 -0.15
N GLY A 339 -20.26 -1.97 -1.45
CA GLY A 339 -20.69 -0.69 -1.93
C GLY A 339 -22.08 -0.66 -2.57
N THR A 340 -22.39 0.49 -3.13
CA THR A 340 -23.64 0.74 -3.87
C THR A 340 -23.29 1.36 -5.21
N VAL A 341 -23.84 0.81 -6.30
CA VAL A 341 -23.68 1.36 -7.65
C VAL A 341 -24.83 2.31 -7.92
N THR A 342 -24.54 3.61 -7.89
CA THR A 342 -25.53 4.68 -8.17
C THR A 342 -25.43 5.18 -9.61
N THR A 343 -24.21 5.23 -10.16
CA THR A 343 -23.90 5.66 -11.52
C THR A 343 -22.93 4.70 -12.15
N THR A 344 -22.91 4.64 -13.48
CA THR A 344 -21.96 3.83 -14.26
C THR A 344 -21.15 4.72 -15.19
N LYS A 345 -19.93 4.32 -15.49
CA LYS A 345 -19.06 5.02 -16.46
C LYS A 345 -19.57 4.88 -17.90
N GLU A 346 -20.26 3.78 -18.17
CA GLU A 346 -20.76 3.45 -19.50
C GLU A 346 -22.27 3.16 -19.47
N SER A 347 -22.91 3.31 -20.62
CA SER A 347 -24.29 2.95 -20.82
C SER A 347 -24.46 2.29 -22.18
N VAL A 348 -25.48 1.47 -22.31
CA VAL A 348 -25.81 0.77 -23.57
C VAL A 348 -27.07 1.31 -24.19
N SER A 349 -27.13 1.26 -25.52
CA SER A 349 -28.25 1.76 -26.31
C SER A 349 -29.46 0.82 -26.26
N GLU A 350 -30.61 1.25 -26.76
CA GLU A 350 -31.78 0.40 -26.93
C GLU A 350 -31.48 -0.83 -27.82
N TYR A 351 -30.61 -0.71 -28.84
CA TYR A 351 -30.20 -1.84 -29.68
C TYR A 351 -29.52 -2.96 -28.91
N ALA A 352 -28.76 -2.62 -27.84
CA ALA A 352 -28.10 -3.60 -27.03
C ALA A 352 -29.04 -4.45 -26.16
N LYS A 353 -30.27 -3.96 -25.90
CA LYS A 353 -31.27 -4.62 -25.06
C LYS A 353 -31.55 -6.06 -25.50
N SER A 354 -31.59 -6.30 -26.82
CA SER A 354 -31.81 -7.65 -27.37
C SER A 354 -30.72 -8.67 -27.06
N LEU A 355 -29.51 -8.20 -26.68
CA LEU A 355 -28.39 -9.06 -26.27
C LEU A 355 -28.50 -9.53 -24.83
N PHE A 356 -29.22 -8.80 -24.01
CA PHE A 356 -29.37 -9.08 -22.58
C PHE A 356 -30.65 -9.85 -22.27
N GLY A 357 -30.75 -10.43 -21.10
CA GLY A 357 -32.00 -10.83 -20.49
C GLY A 357 -32.74 -9.66 -19.86
N GLU A 358 -33.42 -9.89 -18.78
CA GLU A 358 -34.05 -8.82 -18.00
C GLU A 358 -33.03 -7.91 -17.37
N ILE A 359 -33.32 -6.60 -17.34
CA ILE A 359 -32.51 -5.63 -16.63
C ILE A 359 -32.56 -5.90 -15.13
N SER A 360 -31.44 -5.85 -14.46
CA SER A 360 -31.36 -6.01 -13.00
C SER A 360 -31.96 -4.79 -12.30
N PRO A 361 -33.02 -4.92 -11.51
CA PRO A 361 -33.71 -3.79 -10.90
C PRO A 361 -32.92 -3.17 -9.75
N VAL A 362 -33.36 -2.00 -9.30
CA VAL A 362 -32.85 -1.36 -8.07
C VAL A 362 -32.94 -2.34 -6.88
N GLY A 363 -31.93 -2.35 -6.03
CA GLY A 363 -31.84 -3.24 -4.87
C GLY A 363 -31.23 -4.62 -5.19
N THR A 364 -30.94 -4.94 -6.45
CA THR A 364 -30.30 -6.21 -6.80
C THR A 364 -28.88 -6.29 -6.23
N LEU A 365 -28.56 -7.42 -5.61
CA LEU A 365 -27.21 -7.78 -5.24
C LEU A 365 -26.43 -8.24 -6.47
N ILE A 366 -25.30 -7.62 -6.72
CA ILE A 366 -24.35 -8.03 -7.77
C ILE A 366 -23.02 -8.43 -7.19
N MET A 367 -22.34 -9.40 -7.82
CA MET A 367 -21.02 -9.87 -7.42
C MET A 367 -20.13 -10.08 -8.65
N SER A 368 -18.88 -9.64 -8.55
CA SER A 368 -17.85 -9.99 -9.54
C SER A 368 -17.31 -11.40 -9.27
N PHE A 369 -17.18 -12.24 -10.31
CA PHE A 369 -16.69 -13.60 -10.21
C PHE A 369 -15.48 -13.90 -11.14
N LYS A 370 -15.02 -12.89 -11.86
CA LYS A 370 -13.79 -12.91 -12.67
C LYS A 370 -12.95 -11.70 -12.32
N LEU A 371 -11.62 -11.84 -12.38
CA LEU A 371 -10.62 -10.81 -12.08
C LEU A 371 -10.55 -10.44 -10.59
N THR A 372 -11.60 -9.85 -10.04
CA THR A 372 -11.74 -9.54 -8.61
C THR A 372 -12.89 -10.37 -8.05
N VAL A 373 -12.61 -11.61 -7.66
CA VAL A 373 -13.63 -12.57 -7.18
C VAL A 373 -14.18 -12.11 -5.84
N GLY A 374 -15.52 -12.15 -5.71
CA GLY A 374 -16.24 -11.92 -4.46
C GLY A 374 -16.55 -10.46 -4.14
N ARG A 375 -16.20 -9.48 -4.98
CA ARG A 375 -16.61 -8.08 -4.75
C ARG A 375 -18.14 -7.97 -4.88
N THR A 376 -18.81 -7.53 -3.84
CA THR A 376 -20.27 -7.36 -3.79
C THR A 376 -20.66 -5.89 -3.78
N SER A 377 -21.74 -5.57 -4.49
CA SER A 377 -22.39 -4.26 -4.47
C SER A 377 -23.89 -4.38 -4.60
N LEU A 378 -24.64 -3.37 -4.13
CA LEU A 378 -26.08 -3.24 -4.35
C LEU A 378 -26.35 -2.24 -5.48
N LEU A 379 -27.26 -2.55 -6.37
CA LEU A 379 -27.71 -1.60 -7.41
C LEU A 379 -28.64 -0.55 -6.79
N ASN A 380 -28.30 0.73 -6.95
CA ASN A 380 -29.21 1.86 -6.66
C ASN A 380 -29.83 2.44 -7.93
N THR A 381 -29.54 1.86 -9.07
CA THR A 381 -30.16 2.13 -10.36
C THR A 381 -30.39 0.81 -11.09
N SER A 382 -31.44 0.71 -11.91
CA SER A 382 -31.61 -0.47 -12.77
C SER A 382 -30.54 -0.49 -13.83
N ALA A 383 -29.83 -1.61 -13.98
CA ALA A 383 -28.66 -1.69 -14.84
C ALA A 383 -28.47 -3.07 -15.48
N TYR A 384 -27.83 -3.09 -16.64
CA TYR A 384 -27.16 -4.27 -17.18
C TYR A 384 -25.73 -4.33 -16.64
N HIS A 385 -25.06 -5.44 -16.78
CA HIS A 385 -23.66 -5.59 -16.36
C HIS A 385 -22.88 -6.53 -17.28
N ASN A 386 -21.55 -6.48 -17.19
CA ASN A 386 -20.66 -7.28 -18.01
C ASN A 386 -20.67 -8.77 -17.62
N GLU A 387 -20.01 -9.60 -18.43
CA GLU A 387 -19.88 -11.05 -18.25
C GLU A 387 -18.98 -11.50 -17.09
N ALA A 388 -18.39 -10.57 -16.37
CA ALA A 388 -17.60 -10.85 -15.17
C ALA A 388 -18.39 -10.63 -13.87
N ILE A 389 -19.66 -10.20 -13.99
CA ILE A 389 -20.58 -9.89 -12.88
C ILE A 389 -21.81 -10.78 -12.98
N ILE A 390 -22.32 -11.22 -11.84
CA ILE A 390 -23.63 -11.87 -11.71
C ILE A 390 -24.59 -11.01 -10.89
N SER A 391 -25.85 -11.03 -11.26
CA SER A 391 -26.96 -10.63 -10.39
C SER A 391 -27.47 -11.82 -9.61
N ILE A 392 -27.74 -11.63 -8.33
CA ILE A 392 -28.06 -12.67 -7.37
C ILE A 392 -29.46 -12.42 -6.79
N TYR A 393 -30.33 -13.43 -6.88
CA TYR A 393 -31.71 -13.38 -6.42
C TYR A 393 -31.94 -14.60 -5.52
N PRO A 394 -31.97 -14.44 -4.17
CA PRO A 394 -32.38 -15.52 -3.27
C PRO A 394 -33.79 -16.00 -3.60
N PHE A 395 -34.08 -17.32 -3.53
CA PHE A 395 -35.41 -17.83 -3.80
C PHE A 395 -36.44 -17.40 -2.74
N ILE A 396 -35.98 -17.20 -1.50
CA ILE A 396 -36.74 -16.61 -0.42
C ILE A 396 -35.96 -15.44 0.17
N ASP A 397 -36.55 -14.24 0.17
CA ASP A 397 -35.91 -13.00 0.67
C ASP A 397 -36.93 -12.11 1.36
N LYS A 398 -37.34 -12.46 2.57
CA LYS A 398 -38.22 -11.64 3.40
C LYS A 398 -37.44 -10.42 3.91
N ASN A 399 -37.95 -9.22 3.70
CA ASN A 399 -37.33 -7.96 4.13
C ASN A 399 -35.85 -7.79 3.74
N CYS A 400 -35.44 -8.37 2.62
CA CYS A 400 -34.06 -8.36 2.14
C CYS A 400 -33.04 -9.01 3.09
N GLN A 401 -33.47 -9.91 4.00
CA GLN A 401 -32.59 -10.55 4.97
C GLN A 401 -31.56 -11.45 4.27
N ALA A 402 -32.02 -12.31 3.35
CA ALA A 402 -31.15 -13.20 2.59
C ALA A 402 -30.18 -12.45 1.69
N ARG A 403 -30.67 -11.44 0.94
CA ARG A 403 -29.84 -10.57 0.09
C ARG A 403 -28.75 -9.88 0.91
N ASN A 404 -29.11 -9.28 2.05
CA ASN A 404 -28.17 -8.54 2.88
C ASN A 404 -27.16 -9.47 3.57
N TYR A 405 -27.55 -10.67 3.95
CA TYR A 405 -26.65 -11.69 4.45
C TYR A 405 -25.60 -12.05 3.39
N LEU A 406 -26.06 -12.40 2.19
CA LEU A 406 -25.16 -12.70 1.07
C LEU A 406 -24.25 -11.54 0.71
N PHE A 407 -24.73 -10.30 0.77
CA PHE A 407 -23.91 -9.11 0.52
C PHE A 407 -22.67 -9.05 1.40
N HIS A 408 -22.78 -9.46 2.66
CA HIS A 408 -21.67 -9.43 3.61
C HIS A 408 -20.77 -10.66 3.54
N ILE A 409 -21.32 -11.87 3.29
CA ILE A 409 -20.56 -13.11 3.40
C ILE A 409 -19.91 -13.57 2.08
N LEU A 410 -20.50 -13.23 0.93
CA LEU A 410 -19.99 -13.66 -0.37
C LEU A 410 -18.52 -13.29 -0.62
N PRO A 411 -18.02 -12.10 -0.22
CA PRO A 411 -16.61 -11.77 -0.35
C PRO A 411 -15.66 -12.73 0.36
N ILE A 412 -16.12 -13.38 1.43
CA ILE A 412 -15.34 -14.36 2.20
C ILE A 412 -15.47 -15.74 1.58
N ILE A 413 -16.70 -16.23 1.43
CA ILE A 413 -16.92 -17.61 0.98
C ILE A 413 -16.47 -17.86 -0.46
N SER A 414 -16.54 -16.85 -1.33
CA SER A 414 -16.03 -16.96 -2.71
C SER A 414 -14.52 -17.16 -2.80
N ASN A 415 -13.78 -16.86 -1.73
CA ASN A 415 -12.36 -17.11 -1.61
C ASN A 415 -12.00 -18.42 -0.89
N LEU A 416 -12.99 -19.10 -0.31
CA LEU A 416 -12.83 -20.44 0.28
C LEU A 416 -13.00 -21.55 -0.75
N GLY A 417 -13.59 -21.25 -1.93
CA GLY A 417 -13.81 -22.23 -3.00
C GLY A 417 -12.65 -22.36 -3.98
N ASP A 418 -12.75 -23.35 -4.89
CA ASP A 418 -11.82 -23.60 -5.98
C ASP A 418 -11.79 -22.44 -6.98
N SER A 419 -10.91 -21.48 -6.75
CA SER A 419 -10.61 -20.42 -7.73
C SER A 419 -9.39 -20.80 -8.54
N LYS A 420 -9.48 -20.80 -9.88
CA LYS A 420 -8.32 -20.97 -10.74
C LYS A 420 -7.56 -19.66 -10.87
N ASP A 421 -6.25 -19.73 -10.67
CA ASP A 421 -5.37 -18.61 -10.98
C ASP A 421 -5.33 -18.40 -12.51
N ALA A 422 -5.70 -17.20 -12.94
CA ALA A 422 -5.58 -16.76 -14.31
C ALA A 422 -4.48 -15.67 -14.39
N ILE A 423 -3.91 -15.49 -15.58
CA ILE A 423 -2.82 -14.48 -15.83
C ILE A 423 -3.19 -13.07 -15.34
N LYS A 424 -4.48 -12.79 -15.15
CA LYS A 424 -5.00 -11.48 -14.69
C LYS A 424 -5.79 -11.53 -13.36
N GLY A 425 -5.63 -12.57 -12.53
CA GLY A 425 -6.33 -12.73 -11.25
C GLY A 425 -7.17 -13.99 -11.13
N LYS A 426 -7.78 -14.21 -9.97
CA LYS A 426 -8.65 -15.38 -9.69
C LYS A 426 -9.92 -15.34 -10.53
N THR A 427 -10.41 -16.49 -10.98
CA THR A 427 -11.64 -16.60 -11.77
C THR A 427 -12.45 -17.82 -11.33
N LEU A 428 -13.74 -17.63 -11.07
CA LEU A 428 -14.73 -18.68 -10.95
C LEU A 428 -15.44 -18.86 -12.29
N ASN A 429 -15.86 -20.06 -12.59
CA ASN A 429 -16.75 -20.34 -13.71
C ASN A 429 -18.18 -20.61 -13.21
N SER A 430 -19.16 -20.72 -14.11
CA SER A 430 -20.57 -20.94 -13.73
C SER A 430 -20.76 -22.20 -12.91
N LYS A 431 -19.99 -23.28 -13.15
CA LYS A 431 -20.06 -24.53 -12.39
C LYS A 431 -19.48 -24.32 -10.98
N SER A 432 -18.32 -23.70 -10.87
CA SER A 432 -17.70 -23.38 -9.56
C SER A 432 -18.57 -22.44 -8.73
N LEU A 433 -19.24 -21.45 -9.35
CA LEU A 433 -20.19 -20.57 -8.69
C LEU A 433 -21.37 -21.34 -8.09
N ASN A 434 -22.00 -22.20 -8.90
CA ASN A 434 -23.14 -23.01 -8.41
C ASN A 434 -22.73 -23.93 -7.27
N ASN A 435 -21.51 -24.44 -7.27
CA ASN A 435 -20.98 -25.39 -6.30
C ASN A 435 -20.35 -24.74 -5.06
N LEU A 436 -20.26 -23.39 -4.97
CA LEU A 436 -19.77 -22.74 -3.76
C LEU A 436 -20.56 -23.22 -2.55
N LEU A 437 -19.84 -23.59 -1.48
CA LEU A 437 -20.46 -23.92 -0.20
C LEU A 437 -20.86 -22.64 0.54
N LEU A 438 -22.12 -22.59 0.91
CA LEU A 438 -22.74 -21.49 1.64
C LEU A 438 -23.15 -21.98 3.04
N PRO A 439 -22.67 -21.38 4.13
CA PRO A 439 -23.20 -21.63 5.47
C PRO A 439 -24.55 -20.91 5.57
N LEU A 440 -25.61 -21.68 5.74
CA LEU A 440 -26.98 -21.17 5.71
C LEU A 440 -27.63 -21.20 7.11
N PRO A 441 -27.82 -20.01 7.75
CA PRO A 441 -28.66 -19.90 8.96
C PRO A 441 -30.16 -19.87 8.65
N PRO A 442 -31.03 -20.04 9.65
CA PRO A 442 -32.43 -19.65 9.57
C PRO A 442 -32.62 -18.23 9.09
N LEU A 443 -33.70 -17.90 8.38
CA LEU A 443 -33.87 -16.62 7.72
C LEU A 443 -33.85 -15.41 8.68
N ASP A 444 -34.49 -15.54 9.84
CA ASP A 444 -34.55 -14.46 10.83
C ASP A 444 -33.18 -14.27 11.51
N GLU A 445 -32.40 -15.33 11.70
CA GLU A 445 -31.01 -15.25 12.15
C GLU A 445 -30.12 -14.54 11.14
N GLN A 446 -30.29 -14.71 9.81
CA GLN A 446 -29.59 -13.92 8.78
C GLN A 446 -29.80 -12.43 9.01
N GLY A 447 -31.02 -12.02 9.35
CA GLY A 447 -31.36 -10.62 9.68
C GLY A 447 -30.59 -10.10 10.90
N ARG A 448 -30.52 -10.89 11.98
CA ARG A 448 -29.78 -10.53 13.21
C ARG A 448 -28.27 -10.44 12.95
N ILE A 449 -27.72 -11.38 12.20
CA ILE A 449 -26.30 -11.35 11.79
C ILE A 449 -25.99 -10.05 11.05
N VAL A 450 -26.82 -9.69 10.06
CA VAL A 450 -26.64 -8.43 9.29
C VAL A 450 -26.75 -7.19 10.19
N ALA A 451 -27.70 -7.17 11.12
CA ALA A 451 -27.86 -6.06 12.06
C ALA A 451 -26.61 -5.91 12.96
N MET A 452 -26.06 -7.02 13.45
CA MET A 452 -24.85 -7.03 14.28
C MET A 452 -23.61 -6.59 13.48
N ILE A 453 -23.44 -7.08 12.23
CA ILE A 453 -22.35 -6.65 11.35
C ILE A 453 -22.40 -5.12 11.14
N LYS A 454 -23.56 -4.56 10.82
CA LYS A 454 -23.72 -3.12 10.64
C LYS A 454 -23.35 -2.34 11.89
N LEU A 455 -23.86 -2.75 13.05
CA LEU A 455 -23.55 -2.12 14.34
C LEU A 455 -22.05 -2.09 14.62
N LEU A 456 -21.38 -3.23 14.40
CA LEU A 456 -19.94 -3.36 14.66
C LEU A 456 -19.11 -2.60 13.63
N PHE A 457 -19.48 -2.64 12.35
CA PHE A 457 -18.78 -1.87 11.30
C PHE A 457 -18.89 -0.35 11.50
N ASP A 458 -20.01 0.13 12.02
CA ASP A 458 -20.17 1.55 12.32
C ASP A 458 -19.30 2.00 13.51
N LYS A 459 -19.03 1.10 14.47
CA LYS A 459 -18.08 1.37 15.57
C LYS A 459 -16.61 1.31 15.14
N LEU A 460 -16.31 0.73 13.98
CA LEU A 460 -14.96 0.62 13.42
C LEU A 460 -14.63 1.73 12.40
N LYS A 461 -15.54 2.67 12.20
CA LYS A 461 -15.31 3.89 11.40
C LYS A 461 -14.65 4.97 12.27
#